data_c33d4448382cc66069fae2b4a23b9d38
#
_entry.id   c33d4448382cc66069fae2b4a23b9d38
#
_cell.length_a   1.000
_cell.length_b   1.000
_cell.length_c   1.000
_cell.angle_alpha   90.00
_cell.angle_beta   90.00
_cell.angle_gamma   90.00
#
_symmetry.space_group_name_H-M   'P 1'
#
loop_
_entity.id
_entity.type
_entity.pdbx_description
1 polymer ?
#
loop_
_entity_poly.entity_id
_entity_poly.type
_entity_poly.pdbx_seq_one_letter_code
_entity_poly.pdbx_strand_id
1 'polypeptide(L)'
;TPRTRSYKQNSGAYRTPSVSVFETYLSVAKPGSIDNPFKNPARQLRHYIMMRLQFEAGLRSGEVLGLWLQDIDYGAESNVEVVRRHHDPRDPRVRQSVAKTQSRILPIANDLARLIQQYVTEVRGNIPEAQSHPLLFVTHASHGRGNPISSKAILQEVALVVNTRPDTFAGLTRHQFRHAFTNDAKNSMAEKGISNDSQTSLVQYLLGHSSPESQEPYSHIYNQNLARRTLREINQKRDENAKKSDSDKNA
;
A
#
# COMPACT_ATOMS: atom_id res chain seq x y z
N THR A 1 -36.09 29.66 -6.30
CA THR A 1 -35.62 29.27 -4.95
C THR A 1 -34.58 28.15 -5.06
N PRO A 2 -33.31 28.37 -4.66
CA PRO A 2 -32.30 27.31 -4.72
C PRO A 2 -32.55 26.32 -3.60
N ARG A 3 -32.62 25.03 -3.96
CA ARG A 3 -32.67 23.91 -3.00
C ARG A 3 -31.31 23.77 -2.30
N THR A 4 -31.22 24.17 -1.05
CA THR A 4 -30.13 23.83 -0.13
C THR A 4 -30.17 22.34 0.12
N ARG A 5 -29.18 21.60 -0.43
CA ARG A 5 -28.91 20.21 -0.02
C ARG A 5 -28.36 20.26 1.41
N SER A 6 -29.19 19.86 2.37
CA SER A 6 -28.72 19.59 3.72
C SER A 6 -27.78 18.37 3.67
N TYR A 7 -26.50 18.61 3.92
CA TYR A 7 -25.55 17.55 4.24
C TYR A 7 -25.97 16.96 5.59
N LYS A 8 -26.58 15.77 5.59
CA LYS A 8 -26.67 14.97 6.81
C LYS A 8 -25.23 14.66 7.25
N GLN A 9 -24.77 15.33 8.29
CA GLN A 9 -23.63 14.89 9.08
C GLN A 9 -23.97 13.51 9.66
N ASN A 10 -23.56 12.45 8.97
CA ASN A 10 -23.48 11.13 9.59
C ASN A 10 -22.31 11.19 10.59
N SER A 11 -22.62 11.53 11.84
CA SER A 11 -21.73 11.48 13.00
C SER A 11 -21.52 10.04 13.51
N GLY A 12 -21.49 9.05 12.63
CA GLY A 12 -20.86 7.77 12.88
C GLY A 12 -19.36 7.99 12.82
N ALA A 13 -18.72 8.16 13.97
CA ALA A 13 -17.26 8.14 14.05
C ALA A 13 -16.78 6.86 13.32
N TYR A 14 -16.23 7.01 12.11
CA TYR A 14 -15.56 5.94 11.40
C TYR A 14 -14.36 5.53 12.25
N ARG A 15 -14.57 4.59 13.17
CA ARG A 15 -13.47 4.00 13.93
C ARG A 15 -12.62 3.23 12.94
N THR A 16 -11.44 3.76 12.67
CA THR A 16 -10.41 2.98 11.95
C THR A 16 -10.15 1.73 12.81
N PRO A 17 -10.24 0.53 12.25
CA PRO A 17 -9.89 -0.69 12.97
C PRO A 17 -8.49 -0.59 13.58
N SER A 18 -8.23 -1.33 14.66
CA SER A 18 -6.89 -1.40 15.27
C SER A 18 -5.87 -1.97 14.27
N VAL A 19 -4.59 -1.68 14.48
CA VAL A 19 -3.49 -2.20 13.66
C VAL A 19 -3.55 -3.74 13.60
N SER A 20 -3.89 -4.40 14.70
CA SER A 20 -4.02 -5.87 14.78
C SER A 20 -5.05 -6.47 13.80
N VAL A 21 -6.10 -5.73 13.45
CA VAL A 21 -7.06 -6.17 12.41
C VAL A 21 -6.41 -6.25 11.04
N PHE A 22 -5.54 -5.28 10.71
CA PHE A 22 -4.81 -5.29 9.44
C PHE A 22 -3.72 -6.36 9.40
N GLU A 23 -3.03 -6.60 10.50
CA GLU A 23 -2.07 -7.71 10.65
C GLU A 23 -2.78 -9.06 10.49
N THR A 24 -3.94 -9.23 11.11
CA THR A 24 -4.79 -10.41 10.93
C THR A 24 -5.22 -10.57 9.47
N TYR A 25 -5.62 -9.48 8.81
CA TYR A 25 -5.95 -9.50 7.39
C TYR A 25 -4.76 -9.97 6.54
N LEU A 26 -3.57 -9.43 6.79
CA LEU A 26 -2.36 -9.82 6.07
C LEU A 26 -1.98 -11.28 6.37
N SER A 27 -2.19 -11.78 7.59
CA SER A 27 -1.98 -13.19 7.92
C SER A 27 -2.90 -14.11 7.11
N VAL A 28 -4.18 -13.76 6.99
CA VAL A 28 -5.14 -14.50 6.14
C VAL A 28 -4.74 -14.43 4.66
N ALA A 29 -4.35 -13.25 4.18
CA ALA A 29 -3.99 -13.03 2.78
C ALA A 29 -2.59 -13.54 2.40
N LYS A 30 -1.75 -13.94 3.37
CA LYS A 30 -0.38 -14.44 3.15
C LYS A 30 -0.40 -15.61 2.15
N PRO A 31 0.49 -15.65 1.16
CA PRO A 31 0.60 -16.77 0.24
C PRO A 31 0.82 -18.09 0.99
N GLY A 32 0.06 -19.11 0.63
CA GLY A 32 0.09 -20.41 1.29
C GLY A 32 -0.70 -20.51 2.62
N SER A 33 -1.30 -19.42 3.11
CA SER A 33 -2.18 -19.48 4.28
C SER A 33 -3.39 -20.39 3.98
N ILE A 34 -3.75 -21.24 4.93
CA ILE A 34 -4.92 -22.15 4.82
C ILE A 34 -6.24 -21.37 4.71
N ASP A 35 -6.29 -20.18 5.30
CA ASP A 35 -7.46 -19.29 5.28
C ASP A 35 -7.51 -18.39 4.04
N ASN A 36 -6.50 -18.48 3.15
CA ASN A 36 -6.45 -17.61 1.97
C ASN A 36 -7.56 -17.97 0.97
N PRO A 37 -8.50 -17.05 0.65
CA PRO A 37 -9.62 -17.36 -0.22
C PRO A 37 -9.24 -17.54 -1.69
N PHE A 38 -8.02 -17.18 -2.09
CA PHE A 38 -7.58 -17.29 -3.47
C PHE A 38 -6.94 -18.66 -3.73
N LYS A 39 -7.51 -19.41 -4.68
CA LYS A 39 -6.94 -20.71 -5.11
C LYS A 39 -5.67 -20.57 -5.96
N ASN A 40 -5.51 -19.45 -6.66
CA ASN A 40 -4.37 -19.21 -7.56
C ASN A 40 -3.20 -18.58 -6.78
N PRO A 41 -2.02 -19.26 -6.68
CA PRO A 41 -0.86 -18.74 -5.94
C PRO A 41 -0.35 -17.38 -6.46
N ALA A 42 -0.39 -17.16 -7.78
CA ALA A 42 -0.01 -15.88 -8.37
C ALA A 42 -0.93 -14.73 -7.92
N ARG A 43 -2.22 -15.01 -7.74
CA ARG A 43 -3.19 -14.06 -7.22
C ARG A 43 -2.99 -13.81 -5.73
N GLN A 44 -2.66 -14.86 -4.94
CA GLN A 44 -2.30 -14.73 -3.53
C GLN A 44 -1.12 -13.76 -3.37
N LEU A 45 -0.02 -14.03 -4.07
CA LEU A 45 1.20 -13.23 -3.98
C LEU A 45 0.96 -11.77 -4.39
N ARG A 46 0.30 -11.54 -5.55
CA ARG A 46 -0.03 -10.19 -6.01
C ARG A 46 -0.87 -9.42 -5.00
N HIS A 47 -1.96 -10.04 -4.52
CA HIS A 47 -2.87 -9.40 -3.56
C HIS A 47 -2.15 -9.04 -2.26
N TYR A 48 -1.37 -9.96 -1.72
CA TYR A 48 -0.59 -9.76 -0.52
C TYR A 48 0.39 -8.58 -0.65
N ILE A 49 1.15 -8.52 -1.73
CA ILE A 49 2.07 -7.41 -2.02
C ILE A 49 1.31 -6.08 -2.08
N MET A 50 0.18 -6.02 -2.80
CA MET A 50 -0.61 -4.80 -2.94
C MET A 50 -1.15 -4.29 -1.60
N MET A 51 -1.58 -5.18 -0.71
CA MET A 51 -2.07 -4.80 0.62
C MET A 51 -0.93 -4.38 1.54
N ARG A 52 0.22 -5.03 1.49
CA ARG A 52 1.42 -4.62 2.23
C ARG A 52 1.90 -3.22 1.81
N LEU A 53 1.94 -2.91 0.52
CA LEU A 53 2.30 -1.56 0.03
C LEU A 53 1.35 -0.48 0.59
N GLN A 54 0.06 -0.77 0.71
CA GLN A 54 -0.90 0.17 1.30
C GLN A 54 -0.74 0.30 2.82
N PHE A 55 -0.46 -0.80 3.51
CA PHE A 55 -0.34 -0.83 4.97
C PHE A 55 1.03 -0.36 5.48
N GLU A 56 2.13 -0.72 4.80
CA GLU A 56 3.50 -0.47 5.26
C GLU A 56 4.12 0.80 4.69
N ALA A 57 3.72 1.20 3.48
CA ALA A 57 4.21 2.41 2.82
C ALA A 57 3.13 3.47 2.58
N GLY A 58 1.89 3.21 3.02
CA GLY A 58 0.80 4.16 2.98
C GLY A 58 0.32 4.52 1.56
N LEU A 59 0.56 3.69 0.55
CA LEU A 59 0.15 3.97 -0.81
C LEU A 59 -1.38 3.97 -0.95
N ARG A 60 -1.91 4.89 -1.74
CA ARG A 60 -3.31 4.82 -2.19
C ARG A 60 -3.48 3.66 -3.17
N SER A 61 -4.68 3.07 -3.21
CA SER A 61 -4.97 2.00 -4.19
C SER A 61 -4.70 2.45 -5.64
N GLY A 62 -4.96 3.71 -5.97
CA GLY A 62 -4.63 4.26 -7.30
C GLY A 62 -3.13 4.37 -7.54
N GLU A 63 -2.35 4.67 -6.52
CA GLU A 63 -0.88 4.70 -6.61
C GLU A 63 -0.33 3.29 -6.82
N VAL A 64 -0.82 2.30 -6.04
CA VAL A 64 -0.46 0.88 -6.24
C VAL A 64 -0.79 0.40 -7.65
N LEU A 65 -1.96 0.75 -8.17
CA LEU A 65 -2.38 0.43 -9.54
C LEU A 65 -1.55 1.13 -10.63
N GLY A 66 -0.94 2.26 -10.29
CA GLY A 66 -0.11 3.06 -11.19
C GLY A 66 1.38 2.72 -11.14
N LEU A 67 1.81 1.78 -10.28
CA LEU A 67 3.21 1.39 -10.18
C LEU A 67 3.67 0.68 -11.47
N TRP A 68 4.87 1.04 -11.90
CA TRP A 68 5.59 0.40 -12.98
C TRP A 68 6.72 -0.47 -12.45
N LEU A 69 7.26 -1.35 -13.28
CA LEU A 69 8.40 -2.20 -12.91
C LEU A 69 9.61 -1.38 -12.45
N GLN A 70 9.90 -0.28 -13.13
CA GLN A 70 11.03 0.61 -12.84
C GLN A 70 10.85 1.45 -11.57
N ASP A 71 9.66 1.50 -10.98
CA ASP A 71 9.39 2.28 -9.77
C ASP A 71 9.85 1.56 -8.49
N ILE A 72 10.35 0.35 -8.61
CA ILE A 72 10.90 -0.43 -7.49
C ILE A 72 12.42 -0.47 -7.60
N ASP A 73 13.06 0.06 -6.57
CA ASP A 73 14.50 -0.05 -6.38
C ASP A 73 14.80 -1.19 -5.42
N TYR A 74 15.59 -2.17 -5.87
CA TYR A 74 15.99 -3.36 -5.12
C TYR A 74 17.40 -3.25 -4.50
N GLY A 75 17.93 -2.03 -4.38
CA GLY A 75 19.24 -1.78 -3.79
C GLY A 75 19.35 -2.19 -2.32
N ALA A 76 20.50 -1.86 -1.69
CA ALA A 76 20.74 -2.17 -0.28
C ALA A 76 19.64 -1.62 0.64
N GLU A 77 19.08 -0.48 0.28
CA GLU A 77 17.87 0.10 0.86
C GLU A 77 16.77 0.10 -0.21
N SER A 78 15.89 -0.89 -0.13
CA SER A 78 14.81 -1.02 -1.10
C SER A 78 13.80 0.13 -0.99
N ASN A 79 13.34 0.63 -2.14
CA ASN A 79 12.42 1.76 -2.19
C ASN A 79 11.31 1.53 -3.23
N VAL A 80 10.18 2.21 -3.03
CA VAL A 80 9.16 2.39 -4.05
C VAL A 80 9.04 3.87 -4.40
N GLU A 81 9.10 4.19 -5.68
CA GLU A 81 8.87 5.54 -6.18
C GLU A 81 7.42 5.69 -6.63
N VAL A 82 6.70 6.63 -6.02
CA VAL A 82 5.37 7.02 -6.48
C VAL A 82 5.52 8.14 -7.49
N VAL A 83 5.30 7.83 -8.75
CA VAL A 83 5.42 8.80 -9.85
C VAL A 83 4.05 9.22 -10.35
N ARG A 84 3.87 10.53 -10.52
CA ARG A 84 2.65 11.06 -11.12
C ARG A 84 2.75 11.03 -12.64
N ARG A 85 2.08 10.08 -13.28
CA ARG A 85 2.01 9.93 -14.74
C ARG A 85 0.62 10.34 -15.21
N HIS A 86 0.56 11.16 -16.25
CA HIS A 86 -0.70 11.58 -16.88
C HIS A 86 -0.69 11.18 -18.34
N HIS A 87 -1.75 10.50 -18.76
CA HIS A 87 -1.97 10.15 -20.18
C HIS A 87 -0.75 9.51 -20.86
N ASP A 88 -0.05 8.63 -20.12
CA ASP A 88 1.11 7.93 -20.68
C ASP A 88 0.64 6.86 -21.67
N PRO A 89 1.09 6.89 -22.95
CA PRO A 89 0.64 5.96 -24.00
C PRO A 89 1.04 4.51 -23.72
N ARG A 90 2.00 4.27 -22.82
CA ARG A 90 2.42 2.92 -22.42
C ARG A 90 1.44 2.28 -21.40
N ASP A 91 0.52 3.04 -20.85
CA ASP A 91 -0.56 2.51 -20.01
C ASP A 91 -1.79 2.25 -20.90
N PRO A 92 -2.13 0.97 -21.20
CA PRO A 92 -3.21 0.64 -22.13
C PRO A 92 -4.61 0.90 -21.57
N ARG A 93 -4.74 1.32 -20.32
CA ARG A 93 -6.04 1.55 -19.69
C ARG A 93 -6.70 2.84 -20.21
N VAL A 94 -7.97 2.76 -20.61
CA VAL A 94 -8.77 3.94 -20.97
C VAL A 94 -8.87 4.93 -19.81
N ARG A 95 -8.99 4.40 -18.57
CA ARG A 95 -9.00 5.20 -17.33
C ARG A 95 -7.73 4.88 -16.56
N GLN A 96 -6.68 5.63 -16.85
CA GLN A 96 -5.40 5.46 -16.17
C GLN A 96 -5.50 5.83 -14.69
N SER A 97 -4.87 5.04 -13.83
CA SER A 97 -4.77 5.33 -12.40
C SER A 97 -3.66 6.36 -12.20
N VAL A 98 -4.04 7.61 -12.06
CA VAL A 98 -3.11 8.71 -11.84
C VAL A 98 -2.93 8.94 -10.34
N ALA A 99 -1.67 9.03 -9.88
CA ALA A 99 -1.37 9.50 -8.54
C ALA A 99 -1.87 10.95 -8.37
N LYS A 100 -2.78 11.15 -7.41
CA LYS A 100 -3.31 12.48 -7.07
C LYS A 100 -2.39 13.25 -6.11
N THR A 101 -1.25 12.67 -5.78
CA THR A 101 -0.26 13.16 -4.83
C THR A 101 1.00 13.59 -5.55
N GLN A 102 1.89 14.28 -4.83
CA GLN A 102 3.23 14.57 -5.33
C GLN A 102 4.04 13.28 -5.47
N SER A 103 4.97 13.27 -6.43
CA SER A 103 5.94 12.19 -6.59
C SER A 103 6.85 12.12 -5.36
N ARG A 104 7.15 10.92 -4.91
CA ARG A 104 7.96 10.68 -3.72
C ARG A 104 8.58 9.30 -3.72
N ILE A 105 9.70 9.17 -3.00
CA ILE A 105 10.38 7.90 -2.78
C ILE A 105 10.10 7.45 -1.35
N LEU A 106 9.63 6.23 -1.18
CA LEU A 106 9.30 5.63 0.11
C LEU A 106 10.11 4.36 0.33
N PRO A 107 10.81 4.23 1.46
CA PRO A 107 11.44 2.98 1.85
C PRO A 107 10.39 1.88 2.02
N ILE A 108 10.72 0.68 1.56
CA ILE A 108 9.96 -0.54 1.80
C ILE A 108 10.82 -1.58 2.51
N ALA A 109 10.17 -2.50 3.22
CA ALA A 109 10.87 -3.59 3.87
C ALA A 109 11.55 -4.50 2.84
N ASN A 110 12.74 -5.01 3.16
CA ASN A 110 13.53 -5.83 2.24
C ASN A 110 12.83 -7.16 1.90
N ASP A 111 12.04 -7.72 2.81
CA ASP A 111 11.23 -8.91 2.53
C ASP A 111 10.09 -8.60 1.55
N LEU A 112 9.44 -7.42 1.66
CA LEU A 112 8.45 -6.97 0.69
C LEU A 112 9.09 -6.75 -0.69
N ALA A 113 10.27 -6.15 -0.74
CA ALA A 113 11.01 -5.99 -2.00
C ALA A 113 11.33 -7.35 -2.65
N ARG A 114 11.75 -8.35 -1.87
CA ARG A 114 11.97 -9.73 -2.37
C ARG A 114 10.68 -10.35 -2.92
N LEU A 115 9.55 -10.18 -2.24
CA LEU A 115 8.26 -10.68 -2.75
C LEU A 115 7.86 -9.98 -4.06
N ILE A 116 8.11 -8.67 -4.18
CA ILE A 116 7.87 -7.94 -5.43
C ILE A 116 8.79 -8.49 -6.53
N GLN A 117 10.07 -8.67 -6.25
CA GLN A 117 11.03 -9.24 -7.20
C GLN A 117 10.60 -10.63 -7.65
N GLN A 118 10.22 -11.51 -6.71
CA GLN A 118 9.68 -12.83 -7.02
C GLN A 118 8.44 -12.74 -7.91
N TYR A 119 7.50 -11.86 -7.58
CA TYR A 119 6.32 -11.65 -8.42
C TYR A 119 6.69 -11.21 -9.84
N VAL A 120 7.64 -10.29 -9.98
CA VAL A 120 8.08 -9.79 -11.29
C VAL A 120 8.76 -10.88 -12.12
N THR A 121 9.67 -11.64 -11.52
CA THR A 121 10.49 -12.62 -12.24
C THR A 121 9.76 -13.94 -12.50
N GLU A 122 9.10 -14.49 -11.47
CA GLU A 122 8.55 -15.84 -11.53
C GLU A 122 7.07 -15.88 -11.95
N VAL A 123 6.33 -14.80 -11.72
CA VAL A 123 4.89 -14.77 -11.97
C VAL A 123 4.55 -13.91 -13.17
N ARG A 124 4.83 -12.59 -13.10
CA ARG A 124 4.50 -11.64 -14.15
C ARG A 124 5.37 -11.88 -15.39
N GLY A 125 6.67 -12.16 -15.20
CA GLY A 125 7.63 -12.40 -16.28
C GLY A 125 7.25 -13.58 -17.18
N ASN A 126 6.51 -14.56 -16.64
CA ASN A 126 6.03 -15.73 -17.36
C ASN A 126 4.66 -15.53 -18.03
N ILE A 127 4.18 -14.28 -18.14
CA ILE A 127 2.94 -13.93 -18.85
C ILE A 127 3.30 -13.09 -20.07
N PRO A 128 3.24 -13.66 -21.30
CA PRO A 128 3.64 -12.94 -22.52
C PRO A 128 2.86 -11.64 -22.72
N GLU A 129 1.55 -11.64 -22.45
CA GLU A 129 0.68 -10.49 -22.62
C GLU A 129 1.06 -9.32 -21.69
N ALA A 130 1.65 -9.62 -20.54
CA ALA A 130 2.11 -8.62 -19.58
C ALA A 130 3.34 -7.84 -20.10
N GLN A 131 4.07 -8.34 -21.09
CA GLN A 131 5.24 -7.67 -21.64
C GLN A 131 4.90 -6.44 -22.50
N SER A 132 3.63 -6.30 -22.89
CA SER A 132 3.16 -5.18 -23.72
C SER A 132 3.08 -3.83 -23.01
N HIS A 133 3.26 -3.79 -21.67
CA HIS A 133 3.16 -2.57 -20.87
C HIS A 133 4.04 -2.64 -19.61
N PRO A 134 4.46 -1.50 -19.04
CA PRO A 134 5.38 -1.48 -17.89
C PRO A 134 4.69 -1.64 -16.51
N LEU A 135 3.36 -1.72 -16.43
CA LEU A 135 2.64 -1.78 -15.17
C LEU A 135 3.00 -3.02 -14.36
N LEU A 136 3.23 -2.83 -13.05
CA LEU A 136 3.71 -3.86 -12.14
C LEU A 136 2.67 -4.97 -11.94
N PHE A 137 1.42 -4.61 -11.64
CA PHE A 137 0.39 -5.57 -11.26
C PHE A 137 -0.56 -5.90 -12.40
N VAL A 138 -0.70 -7.20 -12.68
CA VAL A 138 -1.50 -7.71 -13.81
C VAL A 138 -2.58 -8.68 -13.36
N THR A 139 -3.58 -8.89 -14.21
CA THR A 139 -4.65 -9.87 -14.02
C THR A 139 -4.14 -11.29 -14.26
N HIS A 140 -4.51 -12.22 -13.37
CA HIS A 140 -4.21 -13.65 -13.47
C HIS A 140 -5.44 -14.50 -13.81
N ALA A 141 -6.60 -13.89 -14.03
CA ALA A 141 -7.78 -14.59 -14.53
C ALA A 141 -7.60 -14.96 -16.00
N SER A 142 -8.20 -16.05 -16.44
CA SER A 142 -8.13 -16.52 -17.84
C SER A 142 -8.56 -15.43 -18.83
N HIS A 143 -9.67 -14.74 -18.52
CA HIS A 143 -10.10 -13.58 -19.30
C HIS A 143 -9.27 -12.34 -18.93
N GLY A 144 -8.52 -11.82 -19.89
CA GLY A 144 -7.66 -10.64 -19.71
C GLY A 144 -6.36 -10.90 -18.94
N ARG A 145 -5.86 -12.15 -18.93
CA ARG A 145 -4.57 -12.48 -18.34
C ARG A 145 -3.49 -11.56 -18.88
N GLY A 146 -2.65 -11.05 -18.00
CA GLY A 146 -1.58 -10.13 -18.38
C GLY A 146 -2.01 -8.66 -18.50
N ASN A 147 -3.30 -8.35 -18.60
CA ASN A 147 -3.75 -6.97 -18.59
C ASN A 147 -3.54 -6.30 -17.22
N PRO A 148 -3.32 -4.99 -17.16
CA PRO A 148 -3.23 -4.27 -15.90
C PRO A 148 -4.44 -4.52 -15.00
N ILE A 149 -4.21 -4.78 -13.71
CA ILE A 149 -5.31 -5.00 -12.77
C ILE A 149 -6.17 -3.74 -12.60
N SER A 150 -7.48 -3.93 -12.54
CA SER A 150 -8.43 -2.82 -12.38
C SER A 150 -8.72 -2.51 -10.89
N SER A 151 -9.17 -1.27 -10.63
CA SER A 151 -9.65 -0.86 -9.30
C SER A 151 -10.83 -1.71 -8.81
N LYS A 152 -11.70 -2.18 -9.73
CA LYS A 152 -12.81 -3.08 -9.42
C LYS A 152 -12.30 -4.44 -8.93
N ALA A 153 -11.27 -4.98 -9.57
CA ALA A 153 -10.67 -6.26 -9.19
C ALA A 153 -10.09 -6.21 -7.77
N ILE A 154 -9.34 -5.16 -7.42
CA ILE A 154 -8.83 -4.99 -6.05
C ILE A 154 -9.98 -4.93 -5.04
N LEU A 155 -11.04 -4.18 -5.34
CA LEU A 155 -12.18 -4.06 -4.44
C LEU A 155 -12.83 -5.44 -4.18
N GLN A 156 -13.01 -6.22 -5.23
CA GLN A 156 -13.54 -7.58 -5.13
C GLN A 156 -12.62 -8.52 -4.34
N GLU A 157 -11.31 -8.40 -4.53
CA GLU A 157 -10.33 -9.21 -3.80
C GLU A 157 -10.30 -8.88 -2.31
N VAL A 158 -10.36 -7.61 -1.95
CA VAL A 158 -10.47 -7.19 -0.55
C VAL A 158 -11.75 -7.76 0.07
N ALA A 159 -12.88 -7.68 -0.64
CA ALA A 159 -14.15 -8.24 -0.15
C ALA A 159 -14.09 -9.77 0.06
N LEU A 160 -13.39 -10.51 -0.80
CA LEU A 160 -13.21 -11.95 -0.62
C LEU A 160 -12.46 -12.29 0.67
N VAL A 161 -11.38 -11.56 0.99
CA VAL A 161 -10.65 -11.76 2.24
C VAL A 161 -11.49 -11.34 3.44
N VAL A 162 -12.18 -10.19 3.36
CA VAL A 162 -13.08 -9.72 4.43
C VAL A 162 -14.15 -10.76 4.76
N ASN A 163 -14.71 -11.41 3.76
CA ASN A 163 -15.76 -12.43 3.92
C ASN A 163 -15.27 -13.74 4.56
N THR A 164 -13.96 -13.97 4.69
CA THR A 164 -13.44 -15.13 5.44
C THR A 164 -13.66 -14.99 6.94
N ARG A 165 -13.69 -13.77 7.46
CA ARG A 165 -13.86 -13.44 8.90
C ARG A 165 -14.69 -12.17 9.05
N PRO A 166 -16.00 -12.19 8.73
CA PRO A 166 -16.83 -10.99 8.63
C PRO A 166 -16.91 -10.21 9.94
N ASP A 167 -16.92 -10.86 11.09
CA ASP A 167 -16.97 -10.20 12.39
C ASP A 167 -15.64 -9.48 12.72
N THR A 168 -14.50 -10.11 12.41
CA THR A 168 -13.17 -9.53 12.64
C THR A 168 -12.91 -8.36 11.71
N PHE A 169 -13.35 -8.46 10.46
CA PHE A 169 -13.11 -7.48 9.41
C PHE A 169 -14.32 -6.56 9.16
N ALA A 170 -15.26 -6.48 10.10
CA ALA A 170 -16.45 -5.64 9.96
C ALA A 170 -16.10 -4.21 9.57
N GLY A 171 -16.64 -3.74 8.44
CA GLY A 171 -16.40 -2.40 7.92
C GLY A 171 -15.01 -2.14 7.34
N LEU A 172 -14.14 -3.15 7.22
CA LEU A 172 -12.81 -2.99 6.64
C LEU A 172 -12.92 -2.70 5.14
N THR A 173 -12.26 -1.64 4.71
CA THR A 173 -12.17 -1.23 3.31
C THR A 173 -10.70 -0.98 2.91
N ARG A 174 -10.41 -1.04 1.61
CA ARG A 174 -9.07 -0.78 1.08
C ARG A 174 -8.47 0.58 1.50
N HIS A 175 -9.32 1.59 1.76
CA HIS A 175 -8.84 2.92 2.16
C HIS A 175 -8.33 2.95 3.60
N GLN A 176 -8.82 2.05 4.45
CA GLN A 176 -8.43 2.00 5.85
C GLN A 176 -7.02 1.47 6.07
N PHE A 177 -6.44 0.71 5.13
CA PHE A 177 -5.02 0.31 5.17
C PHE A 177 -4.11 1.53 5.27
N ARG A 178 -4.36 2.54 4.45
CA ARG A 178 -3.60 3.80 4.51
C ARG A 178 -3.91 4.62 5.76
N HIS A 179 -5.13 4.57 6.28
CA HIS A 179 -5.44 5.19 7.58
C HIS A 179 -4.71 4.49 8.73
N ALA A 180 -4.65 3.16 8.71
CA ALA A 180 -3.87 2.39 9.67
C ALA A 180 -2.38 2.75 9.61
N PHE A 181 -1.79 2.82 8.42
CA PHE A 181 -0.43 3.33 8.22
C PHE A 181 -0.24 4.70 8.86
N THR A 182 -1.17 5.63 8.62
CA THR A 182 -1.09 7.00 9.16
C THR A 182 -1.06 7.02 10.69
N ASN A 183 -1.94 6.23 11.32
CA ASN A 183 -2.03 6.14 12.78
C ASN A 183 -0.79 5.48 13.37
N ASP A 184 -0.33 4.38 12.78
CA ASP A 184 0.87 3.66 13.22
C ASP A 184 2.14 4.51 13.08
N ALA A 185 2.28 5.23 11.97
CA ALA A 185 3.40 6.16 11.76
C ALA A 185 3.39 7.29 12.81
N LYS A 186 2.22 7.88 13.11
CA LYS A 186 2.11 8.91 14.17
C LYS A 186 2.45 8.35 15.54
N ASN A 187 1.94 7.18 15.92
CA ASN A 187 2.24 6.54 17.19
C ASN A 187 3.74 6.27 17.34
N SER A 188 4.37 5.68 16.31
CA SER A 188 5.82 5.41 16.31
C SER A 188 6.65 6.70 16.40
N MET A 189 6.20 7.80 15.80
CA MET A 189 6.85 9.10 15.92
C MET A 189 6.68 9.71 17.31
N ALA A 190 5.49 9.55 17.93
CA ALA A 190 5.21 10.00 19.30
C ALA A 190 6.08 9.27 20.32
N GLU A 191 6.22 7.94 20.20
CA GLU A 191 7.12 7.13 21.04
C GLU A 191 8.58 7.60 20.99
N LYS A 192 9.00 8.21 19.87
CA LYS A 192 10.34 8.79 19.69
C LYS A 192 10.45 10.24 20.16
N GLY A 193 9.40 10.79 20.76
CA GLY A 193 9.38 12.17 21.24
C GLY A 193 9.30 13.22 20.12
N ILE A 194 8.90 12.86 18.91
CA ILE A 194 8.72 13.82 17.81
C ILE A 194 7.47 14.66 18.10
N SER A 195 7.58 15.99 18.00
CA SER A 195 6.47 16.91 18.27
C SER A 195 5.29 16.70 17.29
N ASN A 196 4.06 17.00 17.73
CA ASN A 196 2.86 16.81 16.91
C ASN A 196 2.90 17.55 15.57
N ASP A 197 3.47 18.76 15.54
CA ASP A 197 3.61 19.54 14.29
C ASP A 197 4.58 18.86 13.32
N SER A 198 5.71 18.38 13.84
CA SER A 198 6.67 17.60 13.06
C SER A 198 6.06 16.28 12.58
N GLN A 199 5.32 15.56 13.43
CA GLN A 199 4.60 14.34 13.03
C GLN A 199 3.65 14.61 11.86
N THR A 200 2.89 15.71 11.95
CA THR A 200 1.95 16.08 10.89
C THR A 200 2.66 16.36 9.58
N SER A 201 3.73 17.13 9.60
CA SER A 201 4.54 17.45 8.40
C SER A 201 5.19 16.19 7.78
N LEU A 202 5.74 15.31 8.63
CA LEU A 202 6.36 14.05 8.18
C LEU A 202 5.33 13.11 7.55
N VAL A 203 4.15 12.96 8.16
CA VAL A 203 3.07 12.15 7.61
C VAL A 203 2.54 12.75 6.32
N GLN A 204 2.39 14.05 6.20
CA GLN A 204 2.00 14.71 4.95
C GLN A 204 2.98 14.39 3.82
N TYR A 205 4.28 14.42 4.08
CA TYR A 205 5.30 14.00 3.11
C TYR A 205 5.13 12.53 2.70
N LEU A 206 5.05 11.61 3.67
CA LEU A 206 4.88 10.17 3.40
C LEU A 206 3.61 9.90 2.58
N LEU A 207 2.56 10.65 2.84
CA LEU A 207 1.31 10.57 2.12
C LEU A 207 1.30 11.34 0.79
N GLY A 208 2.31 12.15 0.49
CA GLY A 208 2.40 12.96 -0.73
C GLY A 208 1.36 14.08 -0.78
N HIS A 209 0.97 14.62 0.36
CA HIS A 209 0.12 15.80 0.40
C HIS A 209 0.96 17.04 0.10
N SER A 210 0.49 17.90 -0.82
CA SER A 210 1.06 19.22 -1.01
C SER A 210 0.59 20.11 0.13
N SER A 211 1.49 20.53 1.01
CA SER A 211 1.24 21.64 1.92
C SER A 211 1.75 22.93 1.27
N PRO A 212 0.94 24.00 1.20
CA PRO A 212 1.41 25.30 0.70
C PRO A 212 2.49 25.94 1.56
N GLU A 213 2.60 25.53 2.83
CA GLU A 213 3.45 26.15 3.85
C GLU A 213 4.86 25.56 3.96
N SER A 214 5.16 24.46 3.25
CA SER A 214 6.50 23.82 3.32
C SER A 214 7.49 24.35 2.28
N GLN A 215 7.48 25.67 2.00
CA GLN A 215 8.30 26.28 0.93
C GLN A 215 9.70 26.71 1.36
N GLU A 216 10.16 26.40 2.56
CA GLU A 216 11.58 26.57 2.88
C GLU A 216 12.40 25.35 2.40
N PRO A 217 13.28 25.48 1.41
CA PRO A 217 13.96 24.35 0.76
C PRO A 217 14.75 23.46 1.72
N TYR A 218 15.34 24.04 2.77
CA TYR A 218 16.18 23.32 3.73
C TYR A 218 15.35 22.49 4.72
N SER A 219 14.21 23.00 5.19
CA SER A 219 13.31 22.26 6.07
C SER A 219 12.65 21.09 5.34
N HIS A 220 12.40 21.25 4.04
CA HIS A 220 11.81 20.21 3.21
C HIS A 220 12.73 18.99 3.06
N ILE A 221 14.03 19.20 2.75
CA ILE A 221 15.02 18.10 2.61
C ILE A 221 15.22 17.39 3.96
N TYR A 222 15.33 18.14 5.05
CA TYR A 222 15.45 17.57 6.39
C TYR A 222 14.26 16.70 6.75
N ASN A 223 13.04 17.19 6.55
CA ASN A 223 11.80 16.46 6.82
C ASN A 223 11.66 15.22 5.95
N GLN A 224 12.07 15.28 4.67
CA GLN A 224 12.08 14.11 3.78
C GLN A 224 13.02 13.01 4.29
N ASN A 225 14.24 13.37 4.68
CA ASN A 225 15.22 12.41 5.18
C ASN A 225 14.80 11.82 6.51
N LEU A 226 14.25 12.64 7.41
CA LEU A 226 13.72 12.19 8.70
C LEU A 226 12.53 11.24 8.50
N ALA A 227 11.59 11.58 7.61
CA ALA A 227 10.44 10.74 7.31
C ALA A 227 10.84 9.38 6.74
N ARG A 228 11.80 9.36 5.80
CA ARG A 228 12.33 8.12 5.23
C ARG A 228 13.02 7.26 6.28
N ARG A 229 13.87 7.87 7.11
CA ARG A 229 14.54 7.18 8.21
C ARG A 229 13.53 6.57 9.19
N THR A 230 12.55 7.34 9.62
CA THR A 230 11.49 6.88 10.54
C THR A 230 10.70 5.71 9.94
N LEU A 231 10.34 5.78 8.66
CA LEU A 231 9.63 4.69 7.99
C LEU A 231 10.47 3.41 7.88
N ARG A 232 11.79 3.53 7.61
CA ARG A 232 12.69 2.37 7.63
C ARG A 232 12.71 1.66 8.99
N GLU A 233 12.81 2.44 10.06
CA GLU A 233 12.83 1.89 11.43
C GLU A 233 11.50 1.23 11.81
N ILE A 234 10.37 1.78 11.37
CA ILE A 234 9.05 1.16 11.52
C ILE A 234 9.01 -0.18 10.78
N ASN A 235 9.47 -0.22 9.53
CA ASN A 235 9.50 -1.44 8.73
C ASN A 235 10.43 -2.51 9.33
N GLN A 236 11.61 -2.12 9.84
CA GLN A 236 12.51 -3.05 10.52
C GLN A 236 11.87 -3.69 11.75
N LYS A 237 11.20 -2.90 12.61
CA LYS A 237 10.47 -3.42 13.77
C LYS A 237 9.37 -4.41 13.36
N ARG A 238 8.66 -4.14 12.28
CA ARG A 238 7.62 -5.06 11.75
C ARG A 238 8.23 -6.38 11.29
N ASP A 239 9.34 -6.34 10.56
CA ASP A 239 10.06 -7.53 10.10
C ASP A 239 10.55 -8.39 11.28
N GLU A 240 11.06 -7.75 12.34
CA GLU A 240 11.52 -8.45 13.56
C GLU A 240 10.35 -9.10 14.29
N ASN A 241 9.23 -8.41 14.43
CA ASN A 241 8.03 -8.94 15.07
C ASN A 241 7.43 -10.10 14.27
N ALA A 242 7.41 -9.99 12.94
CA ALA A 242 6.94 -11.07 12.07
C ALA A 242 7.80 -12.34 12.21
N LYS A 243 9.14 -12.19 12.30
CA LYS A 243 10.05 -13.33 12.51
C LYS A 243 9.87 -13.99 13.88
N LYS A 244 9.64 -13.20 14.94
CA LYS A 244 9.35 -13.73 16.28
C LYS A 244 8.04 -14.53 16.30
N SER A 245 6.98 -13.98 15.71
CA SER A 245 5.68 -14.64 15.60
C SER A 245 5.74 -15.96 14.82
N ASP A 246 6.59 -16.07 13.79
CA ASP A 246 6.76 -17.29 13.01
C ASP A 246 7.63 -18.33 13.75
N SER A 247 8.60 -17.92 14.58
CA SER A 247 9.40 -18.82 15.44
C SER A 247 8.59 -19.40 16.60
N ASP A 248 7.73 -18.61 17.23
CA ASP A 248 6.88 -19.07 18.35
C ASP A 248 5.78 -20.05 17.92
N LYS A 249 5.42 -20.07 16.63
CA LYS A 249 4.45 -21.04 16.08
C LYS A 249 5.06 -22.38 15.66
N ASN A 250 6.38 -22.42 15.53
CA ASN A 250 7.13 -23.61 15.13
C ASN A 250 7.87 -24.28 16.31
N ALA A 251 7.72 -23.78 17.53
CA ALA A 251 8.20 -24.35 18.80
C ALA A 251 7.04 -25.02 19.55
#